data_ce05b1fd8ed1e2e9f1a7ced26fef0988
#
_entry.id   ce05b1fd8ed1e2e9f1a7ced26fef0988
#
_cell.length_a   1.000
_cell.length_b   1.000
_cell.length_c   1.000
_cell.angle_alpha   90.00
_cell.angle_beta   90.00
_cell.angle_gamma   90.00
#
_symmetry.space_group_name_H-M   'P 1'
#
loop_
_entity.id
_entity.type
_entity.pdbx_description
1 polymer ?
#
loop_
_entity_poly.entity_id
_entity_poly.type
_entity_poly.pdbx_seq_one_letter_code
_entity_poly.pdbx_strand_id
1 'polypeptide(L)'
;KTQELAGLDVIADGELSRFDVNHPETNGMIDYFIRPMSGIHAMLSREELAKFRAAQGMKFRTQPAGVVRGEIGEGSLNLPAAWQSVKGLTTRPLKFTLTSPYMLAKTLVNEFYPDTRALTMALAEALRRQVADIDAAVVQLDEANLPGHPEDADWAHQPINHVLKNVRGQKGLHLCFGNYGGQSIQKGYWRNLLPFLNRLDVDHLVLEFARRGYDELDAFRDLRPGNALGLGVV
;
A
#
# COMPACT_ATOMS: atom_id res chain seq x y z
N LYS A 1 10.38 -7.48 20.00
CA LYS A 1 11.04 -7.22 21.31
C LYS A 1 11.40 -5.74 21.49
N THR A 2 12.06 -5.07 20.53
CA THR A 2 12.41 -3.63 20.66
C THR A 2 11.17 -2.77 20.82
N GLN A 3 10.15 -2.99 20.00
CA GLN A 3 8.88 -2.26 20.08
C GLN A 3 8.14 -2.50 21.40
N GLU A 4 8.16 -3.74 21.91
CA GLU A 4 7.59 -4.08 23.23
C GLU A 4 8.33 -3.37 24.38
N LEU A 5 9.67 -3.34 24.32
CA LEU A 5 10.50 -2.62 25.29
C LEU A 5 10.28 -1.12 25.24
N ALA A 6 9.97 -0.57 24.06
CA ALA A 6 9.58 0.82 23.88
C ALA A 6 8.15 1.12 24.39
N GLY A 7 7.39 0.11 24.81
CA GLY A 7 6.07 0.28 25.38
C GLY A 7 4.95 0.48 24.36
N LEU A 8 5.16 0.11 23.08
CA LEU A 8 4.11 0.24 22.05
C LEU A 8 2.96 -0.74 22.32
N ASP A 9 1.73 -0.26 22.18
CA ASP A 9 0.51 -1.05 22.40
C ASP A 9 0.21 -1.99 21.23
N VAL A 10 0.44 -1.54 20.01
CA VAL A 10 0.33 -2.33 18.77
C VAL A 10 1.67 -2.34 18.08
N ILE A 11 2.18 -3.51 17.76
CA ILE A 11 3.49 -3.69 17.16
C ILE A 11 3.40 -4.30 15.76
N ALA A 12 4.44 -4.16 14.95
CA ALA A 12 4.57 -4.79 13.64
C ALA A 12 5.79 -5.72 13.61
N ASP A 13 5.84 -6.63 12.66
CA ASP A 13 6.97 -7.56 12.46
C ASP A 13 8.26 -6.85 11.99
N GLY A 14 8.13 -5.60 11.53
CA GLY A 14 9.23 -4.79 10.98
C GLY A 14 9.53 -5.10 9.52
N GLU A 15 8.78 -6.02 8.90
CA GLU A 15 8.84 -6.37 7.46
C GLU A 15 10.20 -6.88 6.97
N LEU A 16 11.08 -7.29 7.89
CA LEU A 16 12.42 -7.77 7.55
C LEU A 16 12.41 -9.01 6.65
N SER A 17 11.37 -9.83 6.74
CA SER A 17 11.16 -11.00 5.87
C SER A 17 10.91 -10.65 4.41
N ARG A 18 10.57 -9.40 4.11
CA ARG A 18 10.34 -8.89 2.74
C ARG A 18 11.60 -8.38 2.07
N PHE A 19 12.68 -8.26 2.83
CA PHE A 19 13.97 -7.82 2.31
C PHE A 19 14.79 -9.02 1.85
N ASP A 20 15.13 -9.06 0.56
CA ASP A 20 16.01 -10.08 -0.02
C ASP A 20 17.46 -9.58 0.01
N VAL A 21 18.26 -10.14 0.91
CA VAL A 21 19.68 -9.76 1.06
C VAL A 21 20.53 -10.12 -0.16
N ASN A 22 20.09 -11.10 -0.97
CA ASN A 22 20.79 -11.51 -2.17
C ASN A 22 20.39 -10.63 -3.39
N HIS A 23 19.29 -9.91 -3.28
CA HIS A 23 18.74 -9.02 -4.30
C HIS A 23 18.41 -7.65 -3.71
N PRO A 24 19.43 -6.89 -3.25
CA PRO A 24 19.22 -5.61 -2.56
C PRO A 24 18.62 -4.52 -3.48
N GLU A 25 18.60 -4.75 -4.79
CA GLU A 25 17.92 -3.90 -5.77
C GLU A 25 16.39 -4.05 -5.73
N THR A 26 15.86 -5.07 -5.03
CA THR A 26 14.41 -5.28 -4.90
C THR A 26 13.81 -4.42 -3.80
N ASN A 27 12.56 -4.06 -3.99
CA ASN A 27 11.79 -3.28 -3.03
C ASN A 27 10.80 -4.19 -2.29
N GLY A 28 10.96 -4.35 -0.98
CA GLY A 28 10.10 -5.18 -0.14
C GLY A 28 8.63 -4.72 -0.10
N MET A 29 8.34 -3.46 -0.43
CA MET A 29 6.96 -2.97 -0.54
C MET A 29 6.33 -3.28 -1.91
N ILE A 30 7.11 -3.47 -2.95
CA ILE A 30 6.60 -3.68 -4.31
C ILE A 30 6.90 -5.09 -4.81
N ASP A 31 8.19 -5.40 -4.96
CA ASP A 31 8.62 -6.64 -5.60
C ASP A 31 8.20 -7.88 -4.80
N TYR A 32 8.13 -7.79 -3.47
CA TYR A 32 7.64 -8.84 -2.60
C TYR A 32 6.20 -9.29 -2.95
N PHE A 33 5.33 -8.34 -3.28
CA PHE A 33 3.94 -8.62 -3.65
C PHE A 33 3.80 -9.01 -5.12
N ILE A 34 4.50 -8.30 -6.01
CA ILE A 34 4.30 -8.40 -7.46
C ILE A 34 4.96 -9.65 -8.06
N ARG A 35 6.20 -9.97 -7.67
CA ARG A 35 6.96 -11.06 -8.27
C ARG A 35 6.30 -12.45 -8.15
N PRO A 36 5.64 -12.77 -7.03
CA PRO A 36 4.93 -14.04 -6.89
C PRO A 36 3.63 -14.13 -7.68
N MET A 37 3.00 -13.00 -8.04
CA MET A 37 1.70 -13.00 -8.70
C MET A 37 1.77 -13.53 -10.13
N SER A 38 0.78 -14.35 -10.53
CA SER A 38 0.62 -14.77 -11.91
C SER A 38 0.13 -13.61 -12.78
N GLY A 39 0.38 -13.69 -14.09
CA GLY A 39 0.02 -12.65 -15.06
C GLY A 39 1.04 -11.50 -15.15
N ILE A 40 2.01 -11.42 -14.23
CA ILE A 40 3.07 -10.41 -14.21
C ILE A 40 4.40 -11.04 -14.63
N HIS A 41 5.11 -10.37 -15.51
CA HIS A 41 6.40 -10.80 -16.05
C HIS A 41 7.50 -9.78 -15.72
N ALA A 42 8.64 -10.27 -15.26
CA ALA A 42 9.78 -9.42 -14.89
C ALA A 42 10.57 -8.89 -16.10
N MET A 43 10.54 -9.62 -17.22
CA MET A 43 11.29 -9.22 -18.42
C MET A 43 10.58 -8.12 -19.19
N LEU A 44 11.27 -7.01 -19.38
CA LEU A 44 10.82 -5.81 -20.06
C LEU A 44 11.48 -5.65 -21.41
N SER A 45 10.71 -5.28 -22.42
CA SER A 45 11.23 -4.80 -23.70
C SER A 45 11.68 -3.33 -23.56
N ARG A 46 12.48 -2.87 -24.51
CA ARG A 46 12.87 -1.44 -24.57
C ARG A 46 11.67 -0.53 -24.78
N GLU A 47 10.68 -0.97 -25.51
CA GLU A 47 9.45 -0.22 -25.77
C GLU A 47 8.60 -0.06 -24.49
N GLU A 48 8.40 -1.14 -23.73
CA GLU A 48 7.68 -1.11 -22.45
C GLU A 48 8.36 -0.19 -21.44
N LEU A 49 9.70 -0.23 -21.39
CA LEU A 49 10.47 0.68 -20.55
C LEU A 49 10.30 2.14 -20.98
N ALA A 50 10.27 2.41 -22.27
CA ALA A 50 10.06 3.76 -22.79
C ALA A 50 8.64 4.25 -22.52
N LYS A 51 7.61 3.41 -22.71
CA LYS A 51 6.22 3.72 -22.34
C LYS A 51 6.08 4.04 -20.87
N PHE A 52 6.67 3.23 -20.00
CA PHE A 52 6.63 3.45 -18.56
C PHE A 52 7.26 4.82 -18.18
N ARG A 53 8.44 5.13 -18.70
CA ARG A 53 9.11 6.40 -18.43
C ARG A 53 8.33 7.61 -18.96
N ALA A 54 7.65 7.47 -20.10
CA ALA A 54 6.84 8.54 -20.67
C ALA A 54 5.53 8.78 -19.87
N ALA A 55 4.95 7.70 -19.33
CA ALA A 55 3.72 7.77 -18.54
C ALA A 55 3.94 8.19 -17.08
N GLN A 56 5.19 8.23 -16.64
CA GLN A 56 5.50 8.39 -15.23
C GLN A 56 5.45 9.83 -14.72
N GLY A 57 4.50 10.06 -13.81
CA GLY A 57 4.62 11.11 -12.81
C GLY A 57 5.47 10.71 -11.59
N MET A 58 5.93 9.45 -11.48
CA MET A 58 6.63 8.94 -10.29
C MET A 58 8.13 9.13 -10.39
N LYS A 59 8.71 9.97 -9.54
CA LYS A 59 10.13 10.32 -9.55
C LYS A 59 11.04 9.32 -8.81
N PHE A 60 10.49 8.36 -8.08
CA PHE A 60 11.26 7.45 -7.22
C PHE A 60 11.51 6.07 -7.83
N ARG A 61 10.94 5.76 -8.99
CA ARG A 61 11.18 4.50 -9.69
C ARG A 61 11.45 4.75 -11.17
N THR A 62 12.63 4.36 -11.62
CA THR A 62 13.08 4.56 -13.03
C THR A 62 12.71 3.39 -13.94
N GLN A 63 12.33 2.25 -13.34
CA GLN A 63 11.94 1.03 -14.05
C GLN A 63 10.65 0.47 -13.45
N PRO A 64 9.76 -0.10 -14.27
CA PRO A 64 8.57 -0.79 -13.76
C PRO A 64 8.98 -2.04 -12.96
N ALA A 65 8.10 -2.46 -12.06
CA ALA A 65 8.27 -3.70 -11.30
C ALA A 65 8.01 -4.95 -12.16
N GLY A 66 7.30 -4.78 -13.27
CA GLY A 66 6.98 -5.84 -14.22
C GLY A 66 5.99 -5.38 -15.27
N VAL A 67 5.63 -6.29 -16.16
CA VAL A 67 4.64 -6.12 -17.23
C VAL A 67 3.50 -7.09 -17.02
N VAL A 68 2.29 -6.60 -17.05
CA VAL A 68 1.07 -7.41 -16.98
C VAL A 68 0.70 -7.86 -18.40
N ARG A 69 0.83 -9.15 -18.67
CA ARG A 69 0.51 -9.76 -19.98
C ARG A 69 -0.54 -10.86 -19.90
N GLY A 70 -1.15 -11.03 -18.71
CA GLY A 70 -2.17 -12.03 -18.47
C GLY A 70 -3.01 -11.69 -17.27
N GLU A 71 -3.99 -12.55 -16.97
CA GLU A 71 -4.86 -12.38 -15.82
C GLU A 71 -4.06 -12.45 -14.51
N ILE A 72 -4.26 -11.46 -13.65
CA ILE A 72 -3.65 -11.39 -12.32
C ILE A 72 -4.28 -12.48 -11.43
N GLY A 73 -3.40 -13.28 -10.82
CA GLY A 73 -3.75 -14.23 -9.79
C GLY A 73 -2.73 -14.21 -8.67
N GLU A 74 -3.01 -14.94 -7.61
CA GLU A 74 -2.15 -15.00 -6.41
C GLU A 74 -0.77 -15.61 -6.71
N GLY A 75 -0.70 -16.52 -7.69
CA GLY A 75 0.54 -17.22 -8.04
C GLY A 75 1.12 -17.96 -6.83
N SER A 76 2.37 -17.64 -6.46
CA SER A 76 3.03 -18.18 -5.27
C SER A 76 3.02 -17.20 -4.07
N LEU A 77 2.31 -16.08 -4.15
CA LEU A 77 2.14 -15.17 -3.02
C LEU A 77 1.39 -15.88 -1.89
N ASN A 78 1.95 -15.85 -0.69
CA ASN A 78 1.39 -16.53 0.47
C ASN A 78 1.52 -15.66 1.74
N LEU A 79 0.68 -14.63 1.84
CA LEU A 79 0.62 -13.76 3.01
C LEU A 79 0.13 -14.49 4.27
N PRO A 80 -0.81 -15.48 4.19
CA PRO A 80 -1.16 -16.29 5.35
C PRO A 80 0.05 -17.02 5.97
N ALA A 81 0.97 -17.57 5.17
CA ALA A 81 2.19 -18.19 5.69
C ALA A 81 3.12 -17.16 6.34
N ALA A 82 3.27 -15.99 5.75
CA ALA A 82 4.03 -14.89 6.36
C ALA A 82 3.41 -14.47 7.70
N TRP A 83 2.10 -14.37 7.79
CA TRP A 83 1.37 -14.10 9.05
C TRP A 83 1.62 -15.20 10.09
N GLN A 84 1.49 -16.46 9.72
CA GLN A 84 1.73 -17.60 10.64
C GLN A 84 3.15 -17.59 11.22
N SER A 85 4.15 -17.13 10.47
CA SER A 85 5.53 -17.08 10.93
C SER A 85 5.78 -16.02 12.02
N VAL A 86 4.93 -15.00 12.13
CA VAL A 86 5.13 -13.88 13.05
C VAL A 86 4.12 -13.81 14.19
N LYS A 87 2.90 -14.32 14.02
CA LYS A 87 1.81 -14.16 15.00
C LYS A 87 2.12 -14.73 16.38
N GLY A 88 3.00 -15.75 16.47
CA GLY A 88 3.41 -16.38 17.72
C GLY A 88 4.62 -15.74 18.41
N LEU A 89 5.23 -14.71 17.81
CA LEU A 89 6.46 -14.10 18.34
C LEU A 89 6.20 -13.10 19.48
N THR A 90 4.95 -12.74 19.73
CA THR A 90 4.54 -11.77 20.75
C THR A 90 3.14 -12.07 21.27
N THR A 91 2.85 -11.57 22.48
CA THR A 91 1.49 -11.53 23.06
C THR A 91 0.82 -10.18 22.85
N ARG A 92 1.53 -9.19 22.32
CA ARG A 92 0.96 -7.86 22.00
C ARG A 92 0.12 -7.94 20.73
N PRO A 93 -0.89 -7.07 20.59
CA PRO A 93 -1.62 -6.90 19.33
C PRO A 93 -0.65 -6.64 18.17
N LEU A 94 -0.75 -7.45 17.11
CA LEU A 94 0.07 -7.31 15.91
C LEU A 94 -0.69 -6.61 14.79
N LYS A 95 0.00 -5.68 14.15
CA LYS A 95 -0.39 -5.08 12.88
C LYS A 95 0.30 -5.83 11.74
N PHE A 96 -0.49 -6.23 10.74
CA PHE A 96 0.00 -6.76 9.48
C PHE A 96 -0.19 -5.70 8.39
N THR A 97 0.89 -5.33 7.73
CA THR A 97 0.90 -4.31 6.68
C THR A 97 0.99 -4.95 5.30
N LEU A 98 0.42 -4.33 4.30
CA LEU A 98 0.61 -4.70 2.90
C LEU A 98 0.46 -3.46 2.00
N THR A 99 1.11 -3.52 0.86
CA THR A 99 1.06 -2.42 -0.11
C THR A 99 -0.30 -2.36 -0.78
N SER A 100 -0.82 -1.14 -0.95
CA SER A 100 -2.12 -0.91 -1.58
C SER A 100 -2.13 -1.38 -3.04
N PRO A 101 -3.27 -1.90 -3.53
CA PRO A 101 -3.39 -2.33 -4.92
C PRO A 101 -3.17 -1.18 -5.92
N TYR A 102 -3.52 0.06 -5.55
CA TYR A 102 -3.27 1.22 -6.38
C TYR A 102 -1.76 1.50 -6.52
N MET A 103 -1.03 1.49 -5.40
CA MET A 103 0.42 1.66 -5.43
C MET A 103 1.10 0.58 -6.27
N LEU A 104 0.67 -0.69 -6.16
CA LEU A 104 1.21 -1.78 -6.98
C LEU A 104 0.91 -1.56 -8.47
N ALA A 105 -0.32 -1.21 -8.83
CA ALA A 105 -0.71 -0.96 -10.22
C ALA A 105 0.13 0.15 -10.88
N LYS A 106 0.40 1.23 -10.15
CA LYS A 106 1.22 2.35 -10.66
C LYS A 106 2.68 1.96 -10.93
N THR A 107 3.17 0.84 -10.40
CA THR A 107 4.54 0.36 -10.64
C THR A 107 4.64 -0.59 -11.83
N LEU A 108 3.53 -0.94 -12.48
CA LEU A 108 3.46 -1.93 -13.56
C LEU A 108 3.23 -1.29 -14.92
N VAL A 109 3.72 -1.94 -15.96
CA VAL A 109 3.26 -1.71 -17.33
C VAL A 109 2.04 -2.60 -17.57
N ASN A 110 0.93 -2.01 -17.98
CA ASN A 110 -0.30 -2.74 -18.26
C ASN A 110 -0.45 -2.98 -19.77
N GLU A 111 -0.33 -4.24 -20.19
CA GLU A 111 -0.53 -4.67 -21.58
C GLU A 111 -1.73 -5.64 -21.73
N PHE A 112 -2.48 -5.89 -20.63
CA PHE A 112 -3.58 -6.86 -20.61
C PHE A 112 -4.94 -6.26 -20.28
N TYR A 113 -5.02 -5.47 -19.20
CA TYR A 113 -6.29 -4.86 -18.78
C TYR A 113 -6.60 -3.59 -19.58
N PRO A 114 -7.90 -3.25 -19.75
CA PRO A 114 -8.32 -2.09 -20.55
C PRO A 114 -7.80 -0.76 -20.01
N ASP A 115 -7.62 -0.66 -18.69
CA ASP A 115 -7.15 0.55 -18.02
C ASP A 115 -6.51 0.24 -16.66
N THR A 116 -5.95 1.26 -16.02
CA THR A 116 -5.33 1.16 -14.71
C THR A 116 -6.34 0.77 -13.62
N ARG A 117 -7.59 1.19 -13.73
CA ARG A 117 -8.64 0.87 -12.75
C ARG A 117 -8.97 -0.61 -12.76
N ALA A 118 -9.11 -1.21 -13.93
CA ALA A 118 -9.34 -2.64 -14.09
C ALA A 118 -8.16 -3.46 -13.55
N LEU A 119 -6.93 -3.07 -13.87
CA LEU A 119 -5.72 -3.69 -13.31
C LEU A 119 -5.70 -3.58 -11.77
N THR A 120 -5.99 -2.40 -11.23
CA THR A 120 -5.99 -2.17 -9.77
C THR A 120 -7.03 -3.06 -9.07
N MET A 121 -8.21 -3.24 -9.67
CA MET A 121 -9.24 -4.13 -9.13
C MET A 121 -8.82 -5.61 -9.17
N ALA A 122 -8.13 -6.05 -10.23
CA ALA A 122 -7.60 -7.42 -10.30
C ALA A 122 -6.54 -7.68 -9.22
N LEU A 123 -5.62 -6.73 -9.00
CA LEU A 123 -4.66 -6.78 -7.88
C LEU A 123 -5.37 -6.79 -6.53
N ALA A 124 -6.40 -5.97 -6.37
CA ALA A 124 -7.19 -5.91 -5.15
C ALA A 124 -7.88 -7.24 -4.85
N GLU A 125 -8.40 -7.93 -5.86
CA GLU A 125 -9.01 -9.26 -5.68
C GLU A 125 -7.99 -10.32 -5.24
N ALA A 126 -6.79 -10.33 -5.84
CA ALA A 126 -5.72 -11.23 -5.42
C ALA A 126 -5.31 -10.96 -3.96
N LEU A 127 -5.11 -9.70 -3.58
CA LEU A 127 -4.78 -9.33 -2.20
C LEU A 127 -5.92 -9.65 -1.22
N ARG A 128 -7.17 -9.42 -1.59
CA ARG A 128 -8.34 -9.72 -0.77
C ARG A 128 -8.40 -11.20 -0.36
N ARG A 129 -8.11 -12.10 -1.29
CA ARG A 129 -8.03 -13.54 -1.01
C ARG A 129 -6.92 -13.85 -0.02
N GLN A 130 -5.77 -13.22 -0.17
CA GLN A 130 -4.62 -13.40 0.70
C GLN A 130 -4.85 -12.92 2.14
N VAL A 131 -5.59 -11.81 2.33
CA VAL A 131 -5.83 -11.27 3.68
C VAL A 131 -7.00 -11.93 4.40
N ALA A 132 -7.82 -12.70 3.72
CA ALA A 132 -9.03 -13.32 4.31
C ALA A 132 -8.74 -14.23 5.51
N ASP A 133 -7.57 -14.88 5.51
CA ASP A 133 -7.12 -15.82 6.55
C ASP A 133 -6.15 -15.18 7.56
N ILE A 134 -5.95 -13.86 7.50
CA ILE A 134 -5.10 -13.12 8.43
C ILE A 134 -5.94 -12.61 9.60
N ASP A 135 -5.69 -13.16 10.80
CA ASP A 135 -6.37 -12.82 12.05
C ASP A 135 -5.58 -11.77 12.87
N ALA A 136 -4.91 -10.85 12.21
CA ALA A 136 -4.17 -9.76 12.85
C ALA A 136 -5.13 -8.79 13.57
N ALA A 137 -4.65 -8.19 14.66
CA ALA A 137 -5.39 -7.15 15.37
C ALA A 137 -5.67 -5.93 14.47
N VAL A 138 -4.73 -5.62 13.59
CA VAL A 138 -4.84 -4.55 12.58
C VAL A 138 -4.32 -5.08 11.26
N VAL A 139 -5.06 -4.87 10.17
CA VAL A 139 -4.56 -5.00 8.79
C VAL A 139 -4.52 -3.61 8.19
N GLN A 140 -3.33 -3.18 7.76
CA GLN A 140 -3.11 -1.85 7.21
C GLN A 140 -2.62 -1.93 5.76
N LEU A 141 -3.26 -1.17 4.89
CA LEU A 141 -2.73 -0.89 3.54
C LEU A 141 -1.83 0.34 3.57
N ASP A 142 -0.71 0.26 2.85
CA ASP A 142 0.23 1.38 2.70
C ASP A 142 0.15 1.95 1.29
N GLU A 143 -0.14 3.25 1.20
CA GLU A 143 -0.36 3.98 -0.05
C GLU A 143 0.47 5.27 -0.09
N ALA A 144 1.39 5.35 -1.03
CA ALA A 144 2.28 6.50 -1.17
C ALA A 144 2.16 7.24 -2.51
N ASN A 145 1.34 6.75 -3.44
CA ASN A 145 1.24 7.30 -4.79
C ASN A 145 0.00 8.19 -4.99
N LEU A 146 -1.11 7.83 -4.37
CA LEU A 146 -2.37 8.55 -4.55
C LEU A 146 -2.28 10.05 -4.20
N PRO A 147 -1.55 10.46 -3.14
CA PRO A 147 -1.40 11.90 -2.86
C PRO A 147 -0.79 12.71 -3.99
N GLY A 148 -0.04 12.09 -4.89
CA GLY A 148 0.49 12.71 -6.11
C GLY A 148 -0.41 12.61 -7.33
N HIS A 149 -1.54 11.90 -7.21
CA HIS A 149 -2.50 11.63 -8.28
C HIS A 149 -3.93 11.88 -7.80
N PRO A 150 -4.27 13.12 -7.40
CA PRO A 150 -5.59 13.44 -6.88
C PRO A 150 -6.71 13.21 -7.91
N GLU A 151 -6.39 13.18 -9.19
CA GLU A 151 -7.33 12.84 -10.28
C GLU A 151 -7.88 11.41 -10.19
N ASP A 152 -7.14 10.49 -9.57
CA ASP A 152 -7.55 9.10 -9.36
C ASP A 152 -8.34 8.90 -8.04
N ALA A 153 -8.45 9.93 -7.20
CA ALA A 153 -9.09 9.85 -5.88
C ALA A 153 -10.56 9.44 -5.94
N ASP A 154 -11.25 9.76 -7.04
CA ASP A 154 -12.67 9.44 -7.21
C ASP A 154 -12.95 7.93 -7.25
N TRP A 155 -12.00 7.12 -7.67
CA TRP A 155 -12.18 5.68 -7.81
C TRP A 155 -11.24 4.83 -6.95
N ALA A 156 -10.07 5.36 -6.56
CA ALA A 156 -9.02 4.58 -5.88
C ALA A 156 -9.45 4.01 -4.51
N HIS A 157 -10.49 4.58 -3.87
CA HIS A 157 -11.07 4.03 -2.65
C HIS A 157 -11.72 2.65 -2.87
N GLN A 158 -12.23 2.36 -4.06
CA GLN A 158 -12.95 1.12 -4.36
C GLN A 158 -12.06 -0.13 -4.21
N PRO A 159 -10.87 -0.22 -4.88
CA PRO A 159 -9.98 -1.36 -4.70
C PRO A 159 -9.41 -1.47 -3.27
N ILE A 160 -9.19 -0.35 -2.57
CA ILE A 160 -8.74 -0.36 -1.18
C ILE A 160 -9.82 -0.98 -0.28
N ASN A 161 -11.06 -0.51 -0.38
CA ASN A 161 -12.20 -1.07 0.35
C ASN A 161 -12.42 -2.55 0.01
N HIS A 162 -12.18 -2.93 -1.26
CA HIS A 162 -12.32 -4.31 -1.71
C HIS A 162 -11.34 -5.25 -1.01
N VAL A 163 -10.06 -4.87 -0.90
CA VAL A 163 -9.06 -5.66 -0.15
C VAL A 163 -9.50 -5.85 1.30
N LEU A 164 -9.95 -4.77 1.94
CA LEU A 164 -10.27 -4.75 3.38
C LEU A 164 -11.64 -5.33 3.73
N LYS A 165 -12.47 -5.67 2.74
CA LYS A 165 -13.87 -6.09 2.95
C LYS A 165 -14.05 -7.22 3.95
N ASN A 166 -13.16 -8.21 3.93
CA ASN A 166 -13.27 -9.43 4.75
C ASN A 166 -12.26 -9.46 5.92
N VAL A 167 -11.56 -8.37 6.18
CA VAL A 167 -10.65 -8.25 7.32
C VAL A 167 -11.45 -8.31 8.62
N ARG A 168 -11.03 -9.17 9.56
CA ARG A 168 -11.69 -9.39 10.85
C ARG A 168 -11.23 -8.41 11.93
N GLY A 169 -9.97 -8.00 11.88
CA GLY A 169 -9.38 -7.00 12.78
C GLY A 169 -9.71 -5.59 12.36
N GLN A 170 -9.07 -4.62 13.01
CA GLN A 170 -9.17 -3.23 12.59
C GLN A 170 -8.56 -3.03 11.21
N LYS A 171 -9.21 -2.20 10.41
CA LYS A 171 -8.80 -1.82 9.06
C LYS A 171 -8.08 -0.48 9.11
N GLY A 172 -6.85 -0.44 8.65
CA GLY A 172 -6.05 0.78 8.58
C GLY A 172 -5.66 1.14 7.14
N LEU A 173 -5.56 2.43 6.87
CA LEU A 173 -4.89 2.93 5.68
C LEU A 173 -3.82 3.92 6.08
N HIS A 174 -2.57 3.64 5.71
CA HIS A 174 -1.49 4.63 5.78
C HIS A 174 -1.40 5.36 4.44
N LEU A 175 -1.36 6.68 4.52
CA LEU A 175 -1.05 7.55 3.39
C LEU A 175 0.13 8.46 3.73
N CYS A 176 1.05 8.55 2.80
CA CYS A 176 2.15 9.52 2.87
C CYS A 176 2.40 10.12 1.48
N PHE A 177 3.21 11.14 1.44
CA PHE A 177 3.59 11.80 0.19
C PHE A 177 4.87 11.21 -0.43
N GLY A 178 5.16 9.94 -0.13
CA GLY A 178 6.34 9.24 -0.60
C GLY A 178 7.62 9.80 0.01
N ASN A 179 7.94 9.36 1.22
CA ASN A 179 9.16 9.78 1.91
C ASN A 179 10.35 8.93 1.46
N TYR A 180 11.11 9.43 0.50
CA TYR A 180 12.30 8.75 -0.01
C TYR A 180 13.56 9.59 0.29
N GLY A 181 14.54 8.97 0.94
CA GLY A 181 15.75 9.67 1.34
C GLY A 181 15.48 10.87 2.26
N GLY A 182 14.43 10.80 3.07
CA GLY A 182 14.05 11.88 3.97
C GLY A 182 13.35 13.07 3.30
N GLN A 183 12.89 12.94 2.05
CA GLN A 183 12.17 13.99 1.34
C GLN A 183 10.82 13.51 0.82
N SER A 184 9.79 14.35 0.95
CA SER A 184 8.48 14.09 0.34
C SER A 184 8.59 14.25 -1.17
N ILE A 185 8.26 13.18 -1.92
CA ILE A 185 8.34 13.16 -3.39
C ILE A 185 7.08 13.74 -4.02
N GLN A 186 5.92 13.44 -3.43
CA GLN A 186 4.64 13.92 -3.89
C GLN A 186 4.33 15.30 -3.29
N LYS A 187 3.67 16.13 -4.07
CA LYS A 187 3.17 17.44 -3.62
C LYS A 187 1.65 17.40 -3.56
N GLY A 188 1.08 18.03 -2.57
CA GLY A 188 -0.38 18.09 -2.41
C GLY A 188 -0.78 18.52 -1.02
N TYR A 189 -2.07 18.52 -0.77
CA TYR A 189 -2.68 18.88 0.51
C TYR A 189 -3.68 17.82 0.94
N TRP A 190 -3.75 17.53 2.22
CA TRP A 190 -4.71 16.59 2.79
C TRP A 190 -6.15 17.00 2.50
N ARG A 191 -6.45 18.29 2.52
CA ARG A 191 -7.79 18.83 2.22
C ARG A 191 -8.31 18.39 0.85
N ASN A 192 -7.42 18.21 -0.13
CA ASN A 192 -7.80 17.80 -1.48
C ASN A 192 -8.18 16.31 -1.53
N LEU A 193 -7.76 15.53 -0.54
CA LEU A 193 -8.04 14.09 -0.45
C LEU A 193 -9.21 13.77 0.50
N LEU A 194 -9.77 14.75 1.22
CA LEU A 194 -10.89 14.51 2.14
C LEU A 194 -12.07 13.75 1.51
N PRO A 195 -12.51 14.08 0.28
CA PRO A 195 -13.57 13.31 -0.36
C PRO A 195 -13.23 11.83 -0.55
N PHE A 196 -11.98 11.52 -0.87
CA PHE A 196 -11.46 10.16 -0.96
C PHE A 196 -11.42 9.50 0.44
N LEU A 197 -10.84 10.17 1.44
CA LEU A 197 -10.72 9.66 2.80
C LEU A 197 -12.10 9.32 3.40
N ASN A 198 -13.11 10.11 3.10
CA ASN A 198 -14.49 9.90 3.55
C ASN A 198 -15.22 8.74 2.86
N ARG A 199 -14.71 8.24 1.73
CA ARG A 199 -15.23 7.05 1.03
C ARG A 199 -14.56 5.75 1.45
N LEU A 200 -13.52 5.81 2.27
CA LEU A 200 -12.81 4.63 2.75
C LEU A 200 -13.62 3.91 3.83
N ASP A 201 -13.66 2.58 3.75
CA ASP A 201 -14.24 1.70 4.78
C ASP A 201 -13.11 1.21 5.70
N VAL A 202 -12.59 2.12 6.51
CA VAL A 202 -11.49 1.88 7.45
C VAL A 202 -11.87 2.36 8.85
N ASP A 203 -11.21 1.80 9.87
CA ASP A 203 -11.38 2.20 11.27
C ASP A 203 -10.43 3.35 11.63
N HIS A 204 -9.26 3.40 10.97
CA HIS A 204 -8.30 4.47 11.20
C HIS A 204 -7.47 4.79 9.95
N LEU A 205 -7.02 6.04 9.93
CA LEU A 205 -6.07 6.58 8.96
C LEU A 205 -4.75 6.88 9.66
N VAL A 206 -3.63 6.56 9.02
CA VAL A 206 -2.28 6.92 9.49
C VAL A 206 -1.68 7.88 8.47
N LEU A 207 -1.55 9.14 8.84
CA LEU A 207 -1.18 10.22 7.94
C LEU A 207 0.12 10.89 8.38
N GLU A 208 0.98 11.20 7.42
CA GLU A 208 2.27 11.84 7.66
C GLU A 208 2.10 13.35 7.92
N PHE A 209 2.59 13.83 9.05
CA PHE A 209 2.60 15.23 9.46
C PHE A 209 4.00 15.75 9.85
N ALA A 210 4.97 14.87 10.07
CA ALA A 210 6.29 15.26 10.58
C ALA A 210 7.00 16.32 9.72
N ARG A 211 6.80 16.26 8.40
CA ARG A 211 7.43 17.19 7.46
C ARG A 211 6.52 18.27 6.90
N ARG A 212 5.23 18.15 7.16
CA ARG A 212 4.21 19.02 6.56
C ARG A 212 3.69 20.08 7.52
N GLY A 213 4.00 19.93 8.80
CA GLY A 213 3.39 20.75 9.85
C GLY A 213 1.93 20.40 10.09
N TYR A 214 1.27 21.21 10.91
CA TYR A 214 -0.07 20.94 11.40
C TYR A 214 -1.14 21.90 10.86
N ASP A 215 -0.80 22.71 9.86
CA ASP A 215 -1.68 23.76 9.31
C ASP A 215 -2.95 23.19 8.66
N GLU A 216 -2.93 21.91 8.28
CA GLU A 216 -4.07 21.23 7.66
C GLU A 216 -4.93 20.43 8.65
N LEU A 217 -4.61 20.41 9.96
CA LEU A 217 -5.40 19.63 10.92
C LEU A 217 -6.87 20.07 10.97
N ASP A 218 -7.15 21.34 10.76
CA ASP A 218 -8.52 21.85 10.72
C ASP A 218 -9.38 21.22 9.61
N ALA A 219 -8.78 20.81 8.51
CA ALA A 219 -9.48 20.13 7.43
C ALA A 219 -10.09 18.78 7.87
N PHE A 220 -9.48 18.11 8.85
CA PHE A 220 -9.97 16.81 9.34
C PHE A 220 -11.20 16.89 10.26
N ARG A 221 -11.69 18.10 10.58
CA ARG A 221 -13.02 18.26 11.20
C ARG A 221 -14.14 17.75 10.30
N ASP A 222 -13.90 17.72 8.98
CA ASP A 222 -14.85 17.21 7.97
C ASP A 222 -14.62 15.72 7.66
N LEU A 223 -13.73 15.04 8.42
CA LEU A 223 -13.56 13.60 8.30
C LEU A 223 -14.79 12.87 8.83
N ARG A 224 -15.19 11.80 8.14
CA ARG A 224 -16.35 10.97 8.52
C ARG A 224 -16.25 10.55 9.99
N PRO A 225 -17.32 10.74 10.77
CA PRO A 225 -17.35 10.29 12.18
C PRO A 225 -17.04 8.79 12.29
N GLY A 226 -16.25 8.44 13.29
CA GLY A 226 -15.84 7.06 13.56
C GLY A 226 -14.47 6.68 13.03
N ASN A 227 -13.90 7.41 12.07
CA ASN A 227 -12.52 7.19 11.64
C ASN A 227 -11.54 7.79 12.66
N ALA A 228 -10.69 6.95 13.24
CA ALA A 228 -9.59 7.45 14.07
C ALA A 228 -8.44 7.99 13.19
N LEU A 229 -7.73 9.01 13.68
CA LEU A 229 -6.60 9.62 12.99
C LEU A 229 -5.30 9.33 13.75
N GLY A 230 -4.42 8.57 13.14
CA GLY A 230 -3.04 8.36 13.57
C GLY A 230 -2.13 9.43 12.94
N LEU A 231 -1.52 10.25 13.78
CA LEU A 231 -0.60 11.30 13.34
C LEU A 231 0.83 10.76 13.29
N GLY A 232 1.42 10.72 12.10
CA GLY A 232 2.85 10.45 11.90
C GLY A 232 3.66 11.70 12.20
N VAL A 233 4.25 11.75 13.38
CA VAL A 233 4.92 12.96 13.93
C VAL A 233 6.44 12.84 14.06
N VAL A 234 7.00 11.71 13.58
CA VAL A 234 8.44 11.42 13.65
C VAL A 234 9.04 11.30 12.26
#